data_b08c8f62a4d611ce78e8e3b096825fe2
#
_entry.id   b08c8f62a4d611ce78e8e3b096825fe2
#
_cell.length_a   1.000
_cell.length_b   1.000
_cell.length_c   1.000
_cell.angle_alpha   90.00
_cell.angle_beta   90.00
_cell.angle_gamma   90.00
#
_symmetry.space_group_name_H-M   'P 1'
#
loop_
_entity.id
_entity.type
_entity.pdbx_description
1 polymer ?
#
loop_
_entity_poly.entity_id
_entity_poly.type
_entity_poly.pdbx_seq_one_letter_code
_entity_poly.pdbx_strand_id
1 'polypeptide(L)'
;MYQLYPDTDRGLGTDVVALKPVIVGDISTTLLLMLGAVAAVLLIACANVANLLLARSAVRTREFTIRSALGAARSRIVRQLLTESVLLSIAGGIVGLAIAKLGMAAVLALLSGNLRRTENIGINSTVLLFAMAVSITVGILFGLAPAFKSLAINLQGALKQGARGSTNAHHCTQNALVIGQMALTLVLLAGASLLFRSIHDLLRTDPGFQQQNLITFKVGLSFSPQQKPAEVRAVYKGILDRIRAIPGIESADSTMLVPLSQINNFAPFWIGSHANTPVAEAPRMLTYWTGPGYLSAMGTPLLQGRYFTDQDTADSDNVIVIDSVMAKTYFPGRNPIGQFITMSIWGTARVIGVVGHIRHAGLGDDTMTQPQAYAPLSQFPVVGVTALYSGLTVVARTHLQTASILPQLQAAVSGQNDKEPIYDVQTMQDIISDSMTRQRFPMVLLSAFAGFALLLASLGTYAVISYSMTQRTAEIGIRMALGAQRNRVFRMVLREGAQLAIGGVLIGMVAALILGRALSSFSHLLYGVRAGDPITLAAVSLLLIAASLLACYLPARRAMRTDPMIALRHE
;
A
#
# COMPACT_ATOMS: atom_id res chain seq x y z
N MET A 1 22.17 36.57 -2.46
CA MET A 1 21.48 36.58 -1.15
C MET A 1 22.49 36.73 -0.03
N TYR A 2 23.53 35.91 0.08
CA TYR A 2 24.56 36.02 1.13
C TYR A 2 25.17 37.44 1.32
N GLN A 3 25.34 38.23 0.25
CA GLN A 3 25.82 39.60 0.32
C GLN A 3 24.78 40.60 0.87
N LEU A 4 23.48 40.25 0.78
CA LEU A 4 22.40 41.10 1.27
C LEU A 4 22.01 40.80 2.72
N TYR A 5 22.24 39.55 3.16
CA TYR A 5 21.88 39.07 4.51
C TYR A 5 22.98 38.17 5.08
N PRO A 6 24.19 38.72 5.38
CA PRO A 6 25.34 37.91 5.78
C PRO A 6 25.15 37.17 7.11
N ASP A 7 24.34 37.70 8.00
CA ASP A 7 24.13 37.10 9.34
C ASP A 7 23.12 35.96 9.36
N THR A 8 22.17 35.96 8.43
CA THR A 8 21.12 34.90 8.33
C THR A 8 21.45 33.83 7.31
N ASP A 9 22.20 34.19 6.25
CA ASP A 9 22.49 33.27 5.15
C ASP A 9 23.85 32.57 5.25
N ARG A 10 24.59 32.83 6.33
CA ARG A 10 25.91 32.24 6.56
C ARG A 10 25.81 30.72 6.77
N GLY A 11 26.34 29.95 5.83
CA GLY A 11 26.29 28.49 5.85
C GLY A 11 25.05 27.90 5.21
N LEU A 12 24.13 28.69 4.64
CA LEU A 12 23.02 28.20 3.84
C LEU A 12 23.49 28.03 2.39
N GLY A 13 23.42 26.80 1.89
CA GLY A 13 23.62 26.46 0.48
C GLY A 13 22.28 26.32 -0.24
N THR A 14 22.28 26.56 -1.54
CA THR A 14 21.14 26.24 -2.41
C THR A 14 21.43 24.90 -3.07
N ASP A 15 20.61 23.91 -2.79
CA ASP A 15 20.65 22.63 -3.48
C ASP A 15 19.59 22.63 -4.60
N VAL A 16 20.04 22.34 -5.82
CA VAL A 16 19.16 22.24 -6.99
C VAL A 16 18.89 20.77 -7.25
N VAL A 17 17.75 20.30 -6.80
CA VAL A 17 17.30 18.91 -7.05
C VAL A 17 16.27 18.87 -8.15
N ALA A 18 16.28 17.79 -8.93
CA ALA A 18 15.26 17.56 -9.94
C ALA A 18 13.87 17.48 -9.27
N LEU A 19 12.89 18.20 -9.84
CA LEU A 19 11.54 18.29 -9.27
C LEU A 19 10.83 16.93 -9.17
N LYS A 20 11.07 16.05 -10.17
CA LYS A 20 10.42 14.73 -10.23
C LYS A 20 10.69 13.84 -9.03
N PRO A 21 11.94 13.63 -8.54
CA PRO A 21 12.20 12.88 -7.30
C PRO A 21 11.57 13.52 -6.06
N VAL A 22 11.52 14.85 -6.00
CA VAL A 22 10.93 15.57 -4.86
C VAL A 22 9.41 15.38 -4.79
N ILE A 23 8.72 15.43 -5.93
CA ILE A 23 7.25 15.25 -5.99
C ILE A 23 6.87 13.77 -5.84
N VAL A 24 7.62 12.87 -6.48
CA VAL A 24 7.33 11.44 -6.53
C VAL A 24 7.78 10.73 -5.25
N GLY A 25 8.80 11.28 -4.55
CA GLY A 25 9.35 10.68 -3.33
C GLY A 25 9.86 9.24 -3.56
N ASP A 26 9.89 8.43 -2.51
CA ASP A 26 10.36 7.04 -2.53
C ASP A 26 9.34 6.02 -3.09
N ILE A 27 8.50 6.44 -4.05
CA ILE A 27 7.53 5.55 -4.72
C ILE A 27 8.24 4.46 -5.54
N SER A 28 9.53 4.64 -5.87
CA SER A 28 10.30 3.67 -6.67
C SER A 28 10.28 2.27 -6.06
N THR A 29 10.47 2.14 -4.76
CA THR A 29 10.44 0.86 -4.04
C THR A 29 9.05 0.22 -4.09
N THR A 30 8.00 1.00 -3.87
CA THR A 30 6.61 0.53 -3.97
C THR A 30 6.28 0.06 -5.39
N LEU A 31 6.71 0.77 -6.42
CA LEU A 31 6.52 0.39 -7.81
C LEU A 31 7.28 -0.89 -8.17
N LEU A 32 8.51 -1.08 -7.66
CA LEU A 32 9.27 -2.31 -7.85
C LEU A 32 8.59 -3.52 -7.19
N LEU A 33 8.03 -3.34 -5.99
CA LEU A 33 7.24 -4.38 -5.32
C LEU A 33 5.98 -4.74 -6.10
N MET A 34 5.28 -3.74 -6.62
CA MET A 34 4.10 -3.97 -7.47
C MET A 34 4.48 -4.69 -8.77
N LEU A 35 5.57 -4.30 -9.41
CA LEU A 35 6.09 -4.97 -10.61
C LEU A 35 6.46 -6.42 -10.30
N GLY A 36 7.13 -6.68 -9.17
CA GLY A 36 7.43 -8.03 -8.69
C GLY A 36 6.18 -8.88 -8.44
N ALA A 37 5.15 -8.28 -7.85
CA ALA A 37 3.86 -8.96 -7.63
C ALA A 37 3.16 -9.31 -8.95
N VAL A 38 3.12 -8.38 -9.91
CA VAL A 38 2.58 -8.63 -11.26
C VAL A 38 3.36 -9.73 -11.97
N ALA A 39 4.71 -9.70 -11.90
CA ALA A 39 5.55 -10.74 -12.48
C ALA A 39 5.29 -12.12 -11.83
N ALA A 40 5.10 -12.17 -10.51
CA ALA A 40 4.76 -13.40 -9.81
C ALA A 40 3.41 -13.98 -10.26
N VAL A 41 2.36 -13.13 -10.34
CA VAL A 41 1.03 -13.56 -10.85
C VAL A 41 1.14 -14.04 -12.30
N LEU A 42 1.91 -13.36 -13.15
CA LEU A 42 2.14 -13.78 -14.52
C LEU A 42 2.84 -15.14 -14.58
N LEU A 43 3.88 -15.37 -13.76
CA LEU A 43 4.55 -16.67 -13.67
C LEU A 43 3.62 -17.80 -13.22
N ILE A 44 2.74 -17.52 -12.26
CA ILE A 44 1.71 -18.48 -11.81
C ILE A 44 0.74 -18.80 -12.95
N ALA A 45 0.25 -17.79 -13.67
CA ALA A 45 -0.62 -17.98 -14.83
C ALA A 45 0.08 -18.77 -15.92
N CYS A 46 1.35 -18.46 -16.18
CA CYS A 46 2.21 -19.20 -17.10
C CYS A 46 2.36 -20.67 -16.72
N ALA A 47 2.63 -20.96 -15.45
CA ALA A 47 2.74 -22.34 -14.94
C ALA A 47 1.42 -23.11 -15.16
N ASN A 48 0.26 -22.48 -14.95
CA ASN A 48 -1.05 -23.08 -15.20
C ASN A 48 -1.27 -23.41 -16.68
N VAL A 49 -0.97 -22.46 -17.59
CA VAL A 49 -1.06 -22.70 -19.02
C VAL A 49 -0.12 -23.82 -19.44
N ALA A 50 1.12 -23.82 -18.94
CA ALA A 50 2.09 -24.89 -19.19
C ALA A 50 1.56 -26.27 -18.76
N ASN A 51 1.00 -26.37 -17.54
CA ASN A 51 0.43 -27.61 -17.01
C ASN A 51 -0.74 -28.11 -17.87
N LEU A 52 -1.64 -27.22 -18.31
CA LEU A 52 -2.77 -27.56 -19.18
C LEU A 52 -2.32 -28.03 -20.58
N LEU A 53 -1.32 -27.34 -21.16
CA LEU A 53 -0.78 -27.72 -22.47
C LEU A 53 -0.01 -29.04 -22.40
N LEU A 54 0.73 -29.29 -21.31
CA LEU A 54 1.39 -30.58 -21.07
C LEU A 54 0.36 -31.73 -20.95
N ALA A 55 -0.72 -31.49 -20.21
CA ALA A 55 -1.81 -32.47 -20.10
C ALA A 55 -2.47 -32.76 -21.47
N ARG A 56 -2.75 -31.71 -22.26
CA ARG A 56 -3.36 -31.84 -23.59
C ARG A 56 -2.42 -32.50 -24.61
N SER A 57 -1.11 -32.21 -24.54
CA SER A 57 -0.12 -32.79 -25.46
C SER A 57 0.01 -34.31 -25.27
N ALA A 58 -0.11 -34.79 -24.04
CA ALA A 58 -0.05 -36.23 -23.75
C ALA A 58 -1.22 -37.01 -24.40
N VAL A 59 -2.41 -36.42 -24.44
CA VAL A 59 -3.58 -37.01 -25.13
C VAL A 59 -3.39 -37.03 -26.66
N ARG A 60 -2.77 -35.98 -27.21
CA ARG A 60 -2.52 -35.84 -28.65
C ARG A 60 -1.25 -36.56 -29.17
N THR A 61 -0.47 -37.18 -28.30
CA THR A 61 0.78 -37.86 -28.70
C THR A 61 0.52 -38.92 -29.75
N ARG A 62 -0.54 -39.70 -29.62
CA ARG A 62 -0.94 -40.73 -30.59
C ARG A 62 -1.28 -40.14 -31.97
N GLU A 63 -1.97 -39.02 -32.01
CA GLU A 63 -2.31 -38.27 -33.23
C GLU A 63 -1.04 -37.74 -33.93
N PHE A 64 -0.12 -37.15 -33.17
CA PHE A 64 1.14 -36.67 -33.72
C PHE A 64 2.04 -37.80 -34.22
N THR A 65 2.07 -38.94 -33.53
CA THR A 65 2.80 -40.12 -33.97
C THR A 65 2.27 -40.64 -35.31
N ILE A 66 0.95 -40.74 -35.46
CA ILE A 66 0.30 -41.19 -36.71
C ILE A 66 0.60 -40.20 -37.85
N ARG A 67 0.49 -38.89 -37.61
CA ARG A 67 0.78 -37.88 -38.63
C ARG A 67 2.25 -37.89 -39.05
N SER A 68 3.17 -38.07 -38.09
CA SER A 68 4.61 -38.20 -38.40
C SER A 68 4.92 -39.47 -39.19
N ALA A 69 4.25 -40.59 -38.88
CA ALA A 69 4.37 -41.84 -39.65
C ALA A 69 3.86 -41.70 -41.07
N LEU A 70 2.82 -40.86 -41.30
CA LEU A 70 2.27 -40.53 -42.62
C LEU A 70 3.10 -39.44 -43.38
N GLY A 71 4.29 -39.06 -42.88
CA GLY A 71 5.19 -38.16 -43.57
C GLY A 71 4.99 -36.65 -43.28
N ALA A 72 4.20 -36.29 -42.29
CA ALA A 72 4.04 -34.85 -41.93
C ALA A 72 5.34 -34.24 -41.49
N ALA A 73 5.77 -33.14 -42.15
CA ALA A 73 6.98 -32.41 -41.76
C ALA A 73 6.84 -31.84 -40.33
N ARG A 74 7.89 -32.02 -39.51
CA ARG A 74 7.96 -31.55 -38.12
C ARG A 74 7.65 -30.05 -37.99
N SER A 75 8.10 -29.24 -38.96
CA SER A 75 7.85 -27.77 -39.02
C SER A 75 6.35 -27.45 -39.14
N ARG A 76 5.55 -28.28 -39.79
CA ARG A 76 4.09 -28.10 -39.92
C ARG A 76 3.38 -28.29 -38.57
N ILE A 77 3.80 -29.29 -37.78
CA ILE A 77 3.24 -29.56 -36.43
C ILE A 77 3.61 -28.41 -35.47
N VAL A 78 4.89 -27.95 -35.50
CA VAL A 78 5.35 -26.82 -34.69
C VAL A 78 4.58 -25.55 -35.02
N ARG A 79 4.44 -25.23 -36.33
CA ARG A 79 3.70 -24.04 -36.78
C ARG A 79 2.24 -24.09 -36.34
N GLN A 80 1.58 -25.26 -36.43
CA GLN A 80 0.19 -25.42 -35.97
C GLN A 80 0.07 -25.13 -34.46
N LEU A 81 0.91 -25.75 -33.62
CA LEU A 81 0.90 -25.56 -32.17
C LEU A 81 1.17 -24.09 -31.78
N LEU A 82 2.14 -23.47 -32.42
CA LEU A 82 2.43 -22.05 -32.20
C LEU A 82 1.26 -21.14 -32.60
N THR A 83 0.64 -21.41 -33.77
CA THR A 83 -0.52 -20.61 -34.23
C THR A 83 -1.70 -20.74 -33.25
N GLU A 84 -2.04 -21.98 -32.81
CA GLU A 84 -3.07 -22.20 -31.80
C GLU A 84 -2.77 -21.44 -30.49
N SER A 85 -1.53 -21.50 -30.00
CA SER A 85 -1.13 -20.85 -28.74
C SER A 85 -1.12 -19.32 -28.85
N VAL A 86 -0.64 -18.77 -29.95
CA VAL A 86 -0.61 -17.32 -30.18
C VAL A 86 -2.02 -16.77 -30.36
N LEU A 87 -2.90 -17.44 -31.09
CA LEU A 87 -4.30 -17.02 -31.24
C LEU A 87 -5.05 -17.01 -29.88
N LEU A 88 -4.84 -18.04 -29.07
CA LEU A 88 -5.41 -18.09 -27.71
C LEU A 88 -4.86 -16.97 -26.82
N SER A 89 -3.56 -16.67 -26.93
CA SER A 89 -2.92 -15.60 -26.15
C SER A 89 -3.40 -14.21 -26.58
N ILE A 90 -3.62 -14.00 -27.88
CA ILE A 90 -4.18 -12.73 -28.38
C ILE A 90 -5.63 -12.57 -27.90
N ALA A 91 -6.45 -13.61 -28.04
CA ALA A 91 -7.84 -13.60 -27.55
C ALA A 91 -7.89 -13.33 -26.03
N GLY A 92 -7.05 -14.03 -25.25
CA GLY A 92 -6.87 -13.78 -23.82
C GLY A 92 -6.41 -12.37 -23.50
N GLY A 93 -5.48 -11.81 -24.31
CA GLY A 93 -4.99 -10.44 -24.18
C GLY A 93 -6.09 -9.40 -24.39
N ILE A 94 -6.95 -9.59 -25.40
CA ILE A 94 -8.11 -8.71 -25.67
C ILE A 94 -9.10 -8.72 -24.50
N VAL A 95 -9.46 -9.91 -24.01
CA VAL A 95 -10.35 -10.05 -22.85
C VAL A 95 -9.70 -9.47 -21.60
N GLY A 96 -8.39 -9.71 -21.38
CA GLY A 96 -7.63 -9.13 -20.29
C GLY A 96 -7.60 -7.60 -20.32
N LEU A 97 -7.49 -7.01 -21.49
CA LEU A 97 -7.55 -5.56 -21.68
C LEU A 97 -8.93 -4.98 -21.35
N ALA A 98 -10.00 -5.67 -21.73
CA ALA A 98 -11.37 -5.28 -21.38
C ALA A 98 -11.57 -5.33 -19.85
N ILE A 99 -11.11 -6.41 -19.18
CA ILE A 99 -11.16 -6.54 -17.72
C ILE A 99 -10.30 -5.46 -17.05
N ALA A 100 -9.11 -5.15 -17.58
CA ALA A 100 -8.24 -4.09 -17.05
C ALA A 100 -8.92 -2.71 -17.13
N LYS A 101 -9.63 -2.42 -18.22
CA LYS A 101 -10.39 -1.16 -18.37
C LYS A 101 -11.52 -1.05 -17.33
N LEU A 102 -12.27 -2.14 -17.12
CA LEU A 102 -13.34 -2.17 -16.10
C LEU A 102 -12.77 -2.09 -14.68
N GLY A 103 -11.67 -2.82 -14.41
CA GLY A 103 -10.99 -2.81 -13.13
C GLY A 103 -10.41 -1.44 -12.80
N MET A 104 -9.82 -0.76 -13.78
CA MET A 104 -9.31 0.60 -13.59
C MET A 104 -10.44 1.58 -13.26
N ALA A 105 -11.58 1.50 -13.95
CA ALA A 105 -12.75 2.32 -13.65
C ALA A 105 -13.27 2.07 -12.23
N ALA A 106 -13.31 0.81 -11.78
CA ALA A 106 -13.72 0.45 -10.42
C ALA A 106 -12.74 0.98 -9.36
N VAL A 107 -11.43 0.84 -9.59
CA VAL A 107 -10.39 1.37 -8.68
C VAL A 107 -10.45 2.89 -8.60
N LEU A 108 -10.62 3.59 -9.74
CA LEU A 108 -10.77 5.03 -9.77
C LEU A 108 -12.04 5.48 -9.04
N ALA A 109 -13.16 4.77 -9.18
CA ALA A 109 -14.40 5.07 -8.46
C ALA A 109 -14.25 4.91 -6.94
N LEU A 110 -13.49 3.91 -6.49
CA LEU A 110 -13.18 3.69 -5.06
C LEU A 110 -12.20 4.73 -4.49
N LEU A 111 -11.36 5.32 -5.34
CA LEU A 111 -10.32 6.29 -4.94
C LEU A 111 -10.67 7.74 -5.30
N SER A 112 -11.81 7.98 -5.97
CA SER A 112 -12.20 9.29 -6.54
C SER A 112 -12.36 10.41 -5.50
N GLY A 113 -12.44 10.10 -4.20
CA GLY A 113 -12.43 11.12 -3.13
C GLY A 113 -11.06 11.79 -2.91
N ASN A 114 -9.96 11.15 -3.26
CA ASN A 114 -8.64 11.48 -2.71
C ASN A 114 -7.55 11.77 -3.75
N LEU A 115 -7.83 11.61 -5.04
CA LEU A 115 -6.83 11.84 -6.08
C LEU A 115 -7.14 13.10 -6.89
N ARG A 116 -6.41 14.18 -6.62
CA ARG A 116 -6.54 15.49 -7.32
C ARG A 116 -6.14 15.47 -8.81
N ARG A 117 -5.68 14.34 -9.38
CA ARG A 117 -5.21 14.21 -10.78
C ARG A 117 -5.62 12.90 -11.43
N THR A 118 -6.89 12.52 -11.33
CA THR A 118 -7.41 11.30 -11.99
C THR A 118 -7.64 11.46 -13.49
N GLU A 119 -7.67 12.69 -14.00
CA GLU A 119 -8.05 13.00 -15.38
C GLU A 119 -7.10 12.42 -16.45
N ASN A 120 -5.87 12.06 -16.09
CA ASN A 120 -4.86 11.56 -17.03
C ASN A 120 -4.53 10.07 -16.87
N ILE A 121 -5.26 9.33 -16.03
CA ILE A 121 -5.03 7.89 -15.85
C ILE A 121 -5.85 7.13 -16.89
N GLY A 122 -5.19 6.72 -17.98
CA GLY A 122 -5.83 5.99 -19.08
C GLY A 122 -4.91 4.94 -19.70
N ILE A 123 -5.51 4.01 -20.42
CA ILE A 123 -4.77 3.04 -21.24
C ILE A 123 -4.22 3.79 -22.45
N ASN A 124 -2.93 4.08 -22.43
CA ASN A 124 -2.23 4.70 -23.55
C ASN A 124 -1.69 3.62 -24.53
N SER A 125 -1.23 4.06 -25.70
CA SER A 125 -0.68 3.16 -26.74
C SER A 125 0.52 2.34 -26.25
N THR A 126 1.34 2.89 -25.35
CA THR A 126 2.51 2.20 -24.78
C THR A 126 2.09 1.00 -23.91
N VAL A 127 1.08 1.18 -23.07
CA VAL A 127 0.54 0.09 -22.24
C VAL A 127 -0.10 -0.99 -23.11
N LEU A 128 -0.82 -0.59 -24.16
CA LEU A 128 -1.41 -1.50 -25.16
C LEU A 128 -0.34 -2.35 -25.86
N LEU A 129 0.71 -1.71 -26.39
CA LEU A 129 1.82 -2.39 -27.05
C LEU A 129 2.57 -3.32 -26.10
N PHE A 130 2.81 -2.89 -24.86
CA PHE A 130 3.45 -3.71 -23.84
C PHE A 130 2.59 -4.95 -23.51
N ALA A 131 1.29 -4.78 -23.26
CA ALA A 131 0.38 -5.88 -22.96
C ALA A 131 0.31 -6.88 -24.13
N MET A 132 0.24 -6.38 -25.37
CA MET A 132 0.26 -7.21 -26.58
C MET A 132 1.59 -7.97 -26.72
N ALA A 133 2.72 -7.30 -26.52
CA ALA A 133 4.04 -7.92 -26.57
C ALA A 133 4.19 -9.04 -25.53
N VAL A 134 3.77 -8.79 -24.29
CA VAL A 134 3.77 -9.81 -23.22
C VAL A 134 2.87 -10.98 -23.59
N SER A 135 1.64 -10.73 -24.07
CA SER A 135 0.70 -11.78 -24.46
C SER A 135 1.27 -12.67 -25.59
N ILE A 136 1.84 -12.07 -26.62
CA ILE A 136 2.46 -12.80 -27.74
C ILE A 136 3.69 -13.60 -27.26
N THR A 137 4.54 -13.00 -26.42
CA THR A 137 5.74 -13.66 -25.87
C THR A 137 5.35 -14.88 -25.04
N VAL A 138 4.35 -14.75 -24.19
CA VAL A 138 3.78 -15.84 -23.40
C VAL A 138 3.22 -16.95 -24.33
N GLY A 139 2.45 -16.57 -25.36
CA GLY A 139 1.92 -17.50 -26.36
C GLY A 139 3.01 -18.29 -27.08
N ILE A 140 4.10 -17.63 -27.47
CA ILE A 140 5.25 -18.26 -28.13
C ILE A 140 5.99 -19.20 -27.18
N LEU A 141 6.33 -18.74 -25.96
CA LEU A 141 7.07 -19.53 -24.99
C LEU A 141 6.34 -20.83 -24.63
N PHE A 142 5.02 -20.75 -24.43
CA PHE A 142 4.23 -21.93 -24.06
C PHE A 142 3.80 -22.78 -25.27
N GLY A 143 3.73 -22.21 -26.46
CA GLY A 143 3.57 -22.96 -27.71
C GLY A 143 4.80 -23.77 -28.09
N LEU A 144 6.01 -23.26 -27.76
CA LEU A 144 7.27 -23.96 -28.02
C LEU A 144 7.50 -25.18 -27.11
N ALA A 145 7.05 -25.14 -25.85
CA ALA A 145 7.28 -26.21 -24.89
C ALA A 145 6.75 -27.61 -25.37
N PRO A 146 5.47 -27.74 -25.81
CA PRO A 146 5.00 -29.00 -26.42
C PRO A 146 5.64 -29.25 -27.79
N ALA A 147 5.99 -28.22 -28.55
CA ALA A 147 6.63 -28.37 -29.84
C ALA A 147 8.03 -29.03 -29.73
N PHE A 148 8.87 -28.59 -28.79
CA PHE A 148 10.17 -29.20 -28.54
C PHE A 148 10.05 -30.67 -28.06
N LYS A 149 9.05 -30.99 -27.25
CA LYS A 149 8.78 -32.37 -26.81
C LYS A 149 8.35 -33.28 -27.97
N SER A 150 7.53 -32.78 -28.90
CA SER A 150 7.11 -33.55 -30.06
C SER A 150 8.28 -33.86 -31.03
N LEU A 151 9.31 -32.99 -31.04
CA LEU A 151 10.54 -33.20 -31.80
C LEU A 151 11.48 -34.26 -31.20
N ALA A 152 11.45 -34.43 -29.88
CA ALA A 152 12.31 -35.39 -29.14
C ALA A 152 11.78 -36.84 -29.13
N ILE A 153 10.63 -37.10 -29.73
CA ILE A 153 10.06 -38.46 -29.77
C ILE A 153 10.84 -39.30 -30.77
N ASN A 154 11.70 -40.20 -30.25
CA ASN A 154 12.32 -41.25 -31.02
C ASN A 154 11.28 -42.31 -31.38
N LEU A 155 10.91 -42.40 -32.67
CA LEU A 155 9.94 -43.37 -33.20
C LEU A 155 10.29 -44.83 -32.82
N GLN A 156 11.58 -45.19 -32.75
CA GLN A 156 12.01 -46.54 -32.34
C GLN A 156 11.78 -46.82 -30.85
N GLY A 157 11.92 -45.79 -29.97
CA GLY A 157 11.68 -45.92 -28.55
C GLY A 157 10.16 -46.01 -28.20
N ALA A 158 9.32 -45.31 -28.95
CA ALA A 158 7.85 -45.31 -28.74
C ALA A 158 7.21 -46.65 -29.10
N LEU A 159 7.78 -47.38 -30.06
CA LEU A 159 7.32 -48.71 -30.46
C LEU A 159 7.87 -49.88 -29.62
N LYS A 160 9.05 -49.71 -28.98
CA LYS A 160 9.74 -50.75 -28.19
C LYS A 160 9.52 -50.64 -26.68
N GLN A 161 9.21 -49.49 -26.16
CA GLN A 161 9.00 -49.30 -24.73
C GLN A 161 7.51 -49.07 -24.44
N GLY A 162 6.84 -50.14 -24.03
CA GLY A 162 5.56 -49.99 -23.34
C GLY A 162 5.69 -48.99 -22.22
N ALA A 163 4.95 -47.95 -22.29
CA ALA A 163 4.51 -46.86 -21.39
C ALA A 163 5.18 -46.58 -20.00
N ARG A 164 6.19 -47.35 -19.54
CA ARG A 164 6.65 -47.26 -18.14
C ARG A 164 7.78 -46.24 -17.85
N GLY A 165 8.54 -45.79 -18.85
CA GLY A 165 9.67 -44.88 -18.62
C GLY A 165 9.39 -43.39 -18.81
N SER A 166 8.38 -43.03 -19.60
CA SER A 166 8.07 -41.64 -19.98
C SER A 166 7.15 -40.91 -18.98
N THR A 167 6.35 -41.64 -18.21
CA THR A 167 5.38 -41.09 -17.25
C THR A 167 6.02 -40.37 -16.07
N ASN A 168 7.12 -40.87 -15.53
CA ASN A 168 7.76 -40.28 -14.34
C ASN A 168 8.36 -38.87 -14.58
N ALA A 169 8.95 -38.62 -15.73
CA ALA A 169 9.53 -37.30 -16.04
C ALA A 169 8.45 -36.21 -16.25
N HIS A 170 7.28 -36.58 -16.75
CA HIS A 170 6.16 -35.66 -16.93
C HIS A 170 5.54 -35.24 -15.59
N HIS A 171 5.37 -36.18 -14.67
CA HIS A 171 4.86 -35.91 -13.32
C HIS A 171 5.80 -35.00 -12.53
N CYS A 172 7.13 -35.20 -12.66
CA CYS A 172 8.10 -34.38 -11.97
C CYS A 172 8.03 -32.89 -12.40
N THR A 173 7.94 -32.62 -13.70
CA THR A 173 7.84 -31.25 -14.21
C THR A 173 6.54 -30.57 -13.79
N GLN A 174 5.39 -31.25 -13.87
CA GLN A 174 4.10 -30.70 -13.46
C GLN A 174 4.05 -30.42 -11.96
N ASN A 175 4.58 -31.35 -11.14
CA ASN A 175 4.69 -31.16 -9.70
C ASN A 175 5.60 -29.98 -9.34
N ALA A 176 6.74 -29.82 -10.02
CA ALA A 176 7.66 -28.70 -9.80
C ALA A 176 6.98 -27.34 -10.13
N LEU A 177 6.18 -27.27 -11.20
CA LEU A 177 5.42 -26.07 -11.54
C LEU A 177 4.34 -25.76 -10.48
N VAL A 178 3.64 -26.78 -9.96
CA VAL A 178 2.67 -26.59 -8.88
C VAL A 178 3.34 -26.13 -7.60
N ILE A 179 4.47 -26.74 -7.22
CA ILE A 179 5.25 -26.33 -6.04
C ILE A 179 5.72 -24.88 -6.20
N GLY A 180 6.26 -24.51 -7.36
CA GLY A 180 6.70 -23.14 -7.65
C GLY A 180 5.58 -22.11 -7.57
N GLN A 181 4.42 -22.42 -8.15
CA GLN A 181 3.26 -21.51 -8.08
C GLN A 181 2.72 -21.38 -6.64
N MET A 182 2.72 -22.46 -5.85
CA MET A 182 2.34 -22.42 -4.43
C MET A 182 3.32 -21.55 -3.63
N ALA A 183 4.61 -21.67 -3.90
CA ALA A 183 5.63 -20.85 -3.26
C ALA A 183 5.44 -19.34 -3.57
N LEU A 184 5.23 -18.98 -4.85
CA LEU A 184 4.95 -17.61 -5.25
C LEU A 184 3.65 -17.08 -4.62
N THR A 185 2.61 -17.92 -4.58
CA THR A 185 1.33 -17.56 -3.96
C THR A 185 1.50 -17.28 -2.47
N LEU A 186 2.29 -18.08 -1.75
CA LEU A 186 2.58 -17.85 -0.34
C LEU A 186 3.30 -16.52 -0.12
N VAL A 187 4.28 -16.19 -0.96
CA VAL A 187 4.99 -14.90 -0.89
C VAL A 187 4.03 -13.72 -1.07
N LEU A 188 3.14 -13.79 -2.07
CA LEU A 188 2.15 -12.74 -2.32
C LEU A 188 1.14 -12.61 -1.17
N LEU A 189 0.63 -13.74 -0.67
CA LEU A 189 -0.30 -13.75 0.47
C LEU A 189 0.37 -13.22 1.75
N ALA A 190 1.61 -13.60 2.01
CA ALA A 190 2.38 -13.10 3.15
C ALA A 190 2.57 -11.58 3.06
N GLY A 191 3.00 -11.08 1.89
CA GLY A 191 3.15 -9.64 1.66
C GLY A 191 1.85 -8.87 1.84
N ALA A 192 0.75 -9.35 1.27
CA ALA A 192 -0.58 -8.74 1.43
C ALA A 192 -1.05 -8.73 2.89
N SER A 193 -0.85 -9.83 3.60
CA SER A 193 -1.24 -9.97 5.02
C SER A 193 -0.42 -9.07 5.94
N LEU A 194 0.89 -8.92 5.67
CA LEU A 194 1.76 -8.02 6.42
C LEU A 194 1.36 -6.55 6.21
N LEU A 195 1.04 -6.14 4.98
CA LEU A 195 0.54 -4.79 4.70
C LEU A 195 -0.83 -4.54 5.35
N PHE A 196 -1.72 -5.52 5.30
CA PHE A 196 -3.02 -5.41 5.97
C PHE A 196 -2.86 -5.22 7.48
N ARG A 197 -2.00 -6.02 8.11
CA ARG A 197 -1.71 -5.91 9.54
C ARG A 197 -1.05 -4.58 9.89
N SER A 198 -0.09 -4.14 9.08
CA SER A 198 0.58 -2.84 9.24
C SER A 198 -0.43 -1.68 9.25
N ILE A 199 -1.39 -1.66 8.32
CA ILE A 199 -2.45 -0.63 8.28
C ILE A 199 -3.39 -0.77 9.48
N HIS A 200 -3.73 -1.98 9.87
CA HIS A 200 -4.58 -2.21 11.04
C HIS A 200 -3.94 -1.69 12.33
N ASP A 201 -2.65 -1.97 12.54
CA ASP A 201 -1.90 -1.49 13.70
C ASP A 201 -1.73 0.04 13.66
N LEU A 202 -1.57 0.60 12.45
CA LEU A 202 -1.50 2.02 12.23
C LEU A 202 -2.80 2.74 12.63
N LEU A 203 -3.95 2.18 12.25
CA LEU A 203 -5.27 2.72 12.62
C LEU A 203 -5.55 2.71 14.13
N ARG A 204 -4.86 1.85 14.87
CA ARG A 204 -4.95 1.76 16.34
C ARG A 204 -3.96 2.66 17.07
N THR A 205 -3.05 3.28 16.33
CA THR A 205 -2.03 4.15 16.91
C THR A 205 -2.67 5.45 17.35
N ASP A 206 -2.38 5.87 18.57
CA ASP A 206 -2.80 7.17 19.10
C ASP A 206 -2.09 8.30 18.33
N PRO A 207 -2.83 9.19 17.66
CA PRO A 207 -2.24 10.32 16.95
C PRO A 207 -1.73 11.44 17.90
N GLY A 208 -2.01 11.37 19.21
CA GLY A 208 -1.67 12.39 20.20
C GLY A 208 -2.70 13.51 20.31
N PHE A 209 -3.86 13.36 19.67
CA PHE A 209 -4.98 14.29 19.74
C PHE A 209 -6.32 13.56 19.60
N GLN A 210 -7.40 14.19 20.03
CA GLN A 210 -8.76 13.64 19.91
C GLN A 210 -9.31 13.88 18.51
N GLN A 211 -9.32 12.82 17.67
CA GLN A 211 -9.71 12.89 16.27
C GLN A 211 -11.23 12.99 16.02
N GLN A 212 -12.05 12.63 17.04
CA GLN A 212 -13.51 12.62 16.88
C GLN A 212 -14.07 14.04 16.94
N ASN A 213 -15.13 14.29 16.15
CA ASN A 213 -15.86 15.56 16.17
C ASN A 213 -15.01 16.79 15.81
N LEU A 214 -13.92 16.62 15.10
CA LEU A 214 -13.08 17.71 14.59
C LEU A 214 -13.30 17.91 13.10
N ILE A 215 -13.61 19.16 12.72
CA ILE A 215 -13.63 19.64 11.35
C ILE A 215 -12.54 20.66 11.14
N THR A 216 -11.98 20.70 9.95
CA THR A 216 -11.00 21.68 9.52
C THR A 216 -11.47 22.36 8.25
N PHE A 217 -11.19 23.62 8.11
CA PHE A 217 -11.50 24.38 6.90
C PHE A 217 -10.60 25.60 6.80
N LYS A 218 -10.44 26.12 5.58
CA LYS A 218 -9.70 27.34 5.33
C LYS A 218 -10.63 28.48 5.00
N VAL A 219 -10.24 29.67 5.44
CA VAL A 219 -10.95 30.92 5.13
C VAL A 219 -10.12 31.69 4.11
N GLY A 220 -10.71 31.99 2.96
CA GLY A 220 -10.04 32.69 1.86
C GLY A 220 -9.99 34.19 2.11
N LEU A 221 -9.15 34.63 3.04
CA LEU A 221 -8.94 36.05 3.33
C LEU A 221 -7.87 36.64 2.41
N SER A 222 -8.18 37.78 1.82
CA SER A 222 -7.25 38.56 1.02
C SER A 222 -6.86 39.82 1.77
N PHE A 223 -5.63 39.86 2.29
CA PHE A 223 -5.09 41.04 2.95
C PHE A 223 -4.15 41.79 2.02
N SER A 224 -4.28 43.12 2.01
CA SER A 224 -3.29 43.98 1.33
C SER A 224 -1.94 43.92 2.07
N PRO A 225 -0.81 43.84 1.35
CA PRO A 225 0.53 43.89 1.98
C PRO A 225 0.77 45.14 2.83
N GLN A 226 0.00 46.22 2.59
CA GLN A 226 0.10 47.49 3.33
C GLN A 226 -0.80 47.52 4.57
N GLN A 227 -1.66 46.54 4.79
CA GLN A 227 -2.51 46.48 5.99
C GLN A 227 -1.65 46.33 7.26
N LYS A 228 -2.04 47.05 8.31
CA LYS A 228 -1.38 46.95 9.58
C LYS A 228 -1.61 45.56 10.22
N PRO A 229 -0.57 44.94 10.78
CA PRO A 229 -0.69 43.63 11.43
C PRO A 229 -1.79 43.56 12.50
N ALA A 230 -2.02 44.61 13.23
CA ALA A 230 -3.07 44.71 14.24
C ALA A 230 -4.47 44.61 13.63
N GLU A 231 -4.70 45.26 12.47
CA GLU A 231 -5.99 45.20 11.75
C GLU A 231 -6.25 43.76 11.21
N VAL A 232 -5.23 43.14 10.63
CA VAL A 232 -5.31 41.74 10.15
C VAL A 232 -5.68 40.79 11.29
N ARG A 233 -5.03 40.92 12.43
CA ARG A 233 -5.33 40.10 13.63
C ARG A 233 -6.74 40.37 14.15
N ALA A 234 -7.20 41.61 14.16
CA ALA A 234 -8.54 41.98 14.62
C ALA A 234 -9.65 41.42 13.70
N VAL A 235 -9.48 41.49 12.39
CA VAL A 235 -10.40 40.86 11.41
C VAL A 235 -10.52 39.38 11.65
N TYR A 236 -9.36 38.69 11.74
CA TYR A 236 -9.33 37.24 11.93
C TYR A 236 -9.95 36.82 13.28
N LYS A 237 -9.65 37.55 14.35
CA LYS A 237 -10.26 37.33 15.67
C LYS A 237 -11.79 37.48 15.59
N GLY A 238 -12.30 38.51 14.94
CA GLY A 238 -13.74 38.73 14.77
C GLY A 238 -14.42 37.58 14.03
N ILE A 239 -13.77 36.98 13.03
CA ILE A 239 -14.26 35.77 12.35
C ILE A 239 -14.31 34.57 13.31
N LEU A 240 -13.23 34.32 14.04
CA LEU A 240 -13.19 33.21 15.00
C LEU A 240 -14.23 33.36 16.11
N ASP A 241 -14.46 34.56 16.61
CA ASP A 241 -15.45 34.81 17.65
C ASP A 241 -16.88 34.55 17.13
N ARG A 242 -17.18 34.89 15.87
CA ARG A 242 -18.46 34.54 15.22
C ARG A 242 -18.61 33.04 15.04
N ILE A 243 -17.53 32.33 14.63
CA ILE A 243 -17.54 30.88 14.47
C ILE A 243 -17.79 30.20 15.83
N ARG A 244 -17.13 30.66 16.90
CA ARG A 244 -17.31 30.14 18.27
C ARG A 244 -18.74 30.37 18.79
N ALA A 245 -19.42 31.42 18.32
CA ALA A 245 -20.80 31.72 18.69
C ALA A 245 -21.86 30.84 18.00
N ILE A 246 -21.46 30.01 17.02
CA ILE A 246 -22.41 29.11 16.32
C ILE A 246 -22.87 28.02 17.30
N PRO A 247 -24.20 27.82 17.48
CA PRO A 247 -24.71 26.72 18.31
C PRO A 247 -24.23 25.37 17.81
N GLY A 248 -23.65 24.57 18.72
CA GLY A 248 -23.10 23.24 18.41
C GLY A 248 -21.59 23.23 18.12
N ILE A 249 -20.92 24.38 18.11
CA ILE A 249 -19.46 24.47 18.18
C ILE A 249 -19.03 24.52 19.66
N GLU A 250 -18.27 23.54 20.09
CA GLU A 250 -17.72 23.48 21.46
C GLU A 250 -16.47 24.33 21.61
N SER A 251 -15.61 24.29 20.60
CA SER A 251 -14.38 25.09 20.55
C SER A 251 -13.95 25.26 19.08
N ALA A 252 -13.35 26.39 18.78
CA ALA A 252 -12.75 26.64 17.47
C ALA A 252 -11.53 27.54 17.64
N ASP A 253 -10.48 27.24 16.89
CA ASP A 253 -9.31 28.09 16.77
C ASP A 253 -8.55 27.81 15.48
N SER A 254 -7.46 28.51 15.28
CA SER A 254 -6.69 28.51 14.05
C SER A 254 -5.28 27.97 14.23
N THR A 255 -4.76 27.44 13.16
CA THR A 255 -3.38 26.98 13.07
C THR A 255 -2.80 27.19 11.68
N MET A 256 -1.49 27.38 11.59
CA MET A 256 -0.77 27.39 10.33
C MET A 256 -0.62 25.97 9.76
N LEU A 257 -0.47 24.98 10.64
CA LEU A 257 -0.26 23.58 10.26
C LEU A 257 -1.34 22.70 10.87
N VAL A 258 -1.91 21.85 10.04
CA VAL A 258 -2.76 20.75 10.51
C VAL A 258 -1.90 19.48 10.55
N PRO A 259 -1.96 18.68 11.63
CA PRO A 259 -1.28 17.39 11.67
C PRO A 259 -1.70 16.51 10.49
N LEU A 260 -0.79 15.66 10.00
CA LEU A 260 -1.00 14.72 8.90
C LEU A 260 -1.25 15.37 7.52
N SER A 261 -1.17 16.71 7.41
CA SER A 261 -1.35 17.43 6.12
C SER A 261 -0.13 17.40 5.20
N GLN A 262 0.97 16.78 5.62
CA GLN A 262 2.26 16.69 4.89
C GLN A 262 2.94 18.05 4.64
N ILE A 263 2.45 19.13 5.23
CA ILE A 263 3.08 20.43 5.20
C ILE A 263 3.96 20.55 6.44
N ASN A 264 5.25 20.76 6.25
CA ASN A 264 6.23 20.85 7.32
C ASN A 264 6.73 22.29 7.45
N ASN A 265 6.88 22.78 8.69
CA ASN A 265 7.50 24.04 9.01
C ASN A 265 8.60 23.84 10.06
N PHE A 266 9.79 23.50 9.58
CA PHE A 266 10.94 23.28 10.45
C PHE A 266 11.70 24.60 10.68
N ALA A 267 11.84 24.98 11.94
CA ALA A 267 12.63 26.13 12.35
C ALA A 267 13.89 25.69 13.12
N PRO A 268 15.04 26.30 12.85
CA PRO A 268 16.24 26.13 13.68
C PRO A 268 16.03 26.78 15.05
N PHE A 269 16.54 26.12 16.10
CA PHE A 269 16.41 26.63 17.47
C PHE A 269 17.65 26.38 18.31
N TRP A 270 17.77 27.08 19.42
CA TRP A 270 18.81 26.93 20.42
C TRP A 270 18.20 26.93 21.82
N ILE A 271 18.75 26.12 22.70
CA ILE A 271 18.35 26.13 24.11
C ILE A 271 19.07 27.30 24.81
N GLY A 272 18.30 28.12 25.53
CA GLY A 272 18.78 29.33 26.19
C GLY A 272 18.41 30.61 25.44
N SER A 273 18.96 31.72 25.88
CA SER A 273 18.65 33.08 25.40
C SER A 273 19.49 33.55 24.21
N HIS A 274 20.42 32.74 23.73
CA HIS A 274 21.34 33.10 22.65
C HIS A 274 21.53 31.96 21.64
N ALA A 275 21.75 32.32 20.39
CA ALA A 275 22.18 31.40 19.35
C ALA A 275 23.68 31.09 19.52
N ASN A 276 24.00 29.86 19.91
CA ASN A 276 25.38 29.45 20.21
C ASN A 276 26.11 28.83 19.02
N THR A 277 25.37 28.49 17.95
CA THR A 277 25.91 27.86 16.74
C THR A 277 25.30 28.51 15.49
N PRO A 278 25.95 28.40 14.31
CA PRO A 278 25.37 28.85 13.05
C PRO A 278 24.03 28.19 12.78
N VAL A 279 23.14 28.90 12.08
CA VAL A 279 21.79 28.40 11.70
C VAL A 279 21.83 27.06 10.98
N ALA A 280 22.87 26.83 10.16
CA ALA A 280 23.02 25.58 9.41
C ALA A 280 23.30 24.34 10.28
N GLU A 281 23.91 24.56 11.47
CA GLU A 281 24.27 23.49 12.41
C GLU A 281 23.25 23.35 13.56
N ALA A 282 22.31 24.29 13.66
CA ALA A 282 21.30 24.29 14.71
C ALA A 282 20.32 23.12 14.55
N PRO A 283 19.91 22.48 15.66
CA PRO A 283 18.83 21.50 15.62
C PRO A 283 17.55 22.15 15.11
N ARG A 284 16.70 21.36 14.47
CA ARG A 284 15.44 21.84 13.92
C ARG A 284 14.27 21.22 14.68
N MET A 285 13.24 22.04 14.89
CA MET A 285 11.96 21.60 15.46
C MET A 285 10.83 21.95 14.52
N LEU A 286 9.78 21.15 14.54
CA LEU A 286 8.52 21.44 13.86
C LEU A 286 7.79 22.54 14.65
N THR A 287 7.47 23.64 13.99
CA THR A 287 6.88 24.81 14.65
C THR A 287 5.44 25.01 14.17
N TYR A 288 4.52 25.02 15.12
CA TYR A 288 3.11 25.36 14.93
C TYR A 288 2.86 26.79 15.42
N TRP A 289 2.30 27.61 14.55
CA TRP A 289 1.74 28.89 14.92
C TRP A 289 0.23 28.72 15.10
N THR A 290 -0.26 28.90 16.32
CA THR A 290 -1.62 28.53 16.69
C THR A 290 -2.32 29.61 17.48
N GLY A 291 -3.63 29.65 17.39
CA GLY A 291 -4.45 30.42 18.33
C GLY A 291 -4.42 29.80 19.74
N PRO A 292 -4.82 30.56 20.76
CA PRO A 292 -4.73 30.14 22.16
C PRO A 292 -5.56 28.89 22.49
N GLY A 293 -6.67 28.69 21.82
CA GLY A 293 -7.58 27.56 22.03
C GLY A 293 -7.27 26.32 21.19
N TYR A 294 -6.27 26.35 20.29
CA TYR A 294 -6.00 25.27 19.35
C TYR A 294 -5.68 23.93 20.03
N LEU A 295 -4.75 23.91 20.98
CA LEU A 295 -4.33 22.69 21.67
C LEU A 295 -5.50 22.08 22.48
N SER A 296 -6.34 22.92 23.06
CA SER A 296 -7.56 22.50 23.74
C SER A 296 -8.60 21.96 22.76
N ALA A 297 -8.80 22.61 21.61
CA ALA A 297 -9.71 22.15 20.57
C ALA A 297 -9.25 20.79 19.98
N MET A 298 -7.94 20.59 19.85
CA MET A 298 -7.36 19.30 19.45
C MET A 298 -7.46 18.23 20.54
N GLY A 299 -7.72 18.61 21.80
CA GLY A 299 -7.73 17.69 22.94
C GLY A 299 -6.35 17.12 23.26
N THR A 300 -5.28 17.87 22.92
CA THR A 300 -3.90 17.49 23.25
C THR A 300 -3.66 17.64 24.74
N PRO A 301 -3.21 16.59 25.46
CA PRO A 301 -3.08 16.67 26.91
C PRO A 301 -1.98 17.63 27.35
N LEU A 302 -2.30 18.50 28.32
CA LEU A 302 -1.33 19.33 29.01
C LEU A 302 -0.63 18.49 30.07
N LEU A 303 0.68 18.34 29.99
CA LEU A 303 1.48 17.54 30.91
C LEU A 303 2.06 18.39 32.05
N GLN A 304 2.47 19.62 31.74
CA GLN A 304 3.02 20.56 32.72
C GLN A 304 2.73 22.00 32.29
N GLY A 305 2.64 22.92 33.24
CA GLY A 305 2.48 24.36 32.98
C GLY A 305 1.07 24.75 32.53
N ARG A 306 0.95 25.60 31.52
CA ARG A 306 -0.32 26.09 30.97
C ARG A 306 -0.35 26.16 29.44
N TYR A 307 -1.54 26.19 28.87
CA TYR A 307 -1.75 26.58 27.48
C TYR A 307 -1.61 28.10 27.27
N PHE A 308 -1.66 28.54 26.01
CA PHE A 308 -1.78 29.95 25.69
C PHE A 308 -3.12 30.53 26.18
N THR A 309 -3.12 31.82 26.39
CA THR A 309 -4.32 32.60 26.71
C THR A 309 -4.37 33.86 25.84
N ASP A 310 -5.50 34.57 25.84
CA ASP A 310 -5.64 35.86 25.16
C ASP A 310 -4.70 36.96 25.73
N GLN A 311 -4.06 36.71 26.86
CA GLN A 311 -3.06 37.62 27.47
C GLN A 311 -1.67 37.50 26.81
N ASP A 312 -1.40 36.39 26.10
CA ASP A 312 -0.15 36.15 25.36
C ASP A 312 -0.21 36.93 24.03
N THR A 313 -0.16 38.26 24.09
CA THR A 313 -0.29 39.19 22.98
C THR A 313 1.06 39.50 22.31
N ALA A 314 1.01 40.26 21.21
CA ALA A 314 2.21 40.70 20.51
C ALA A 314 3.14 41.63 21.38
N ASP A 315 2.57 42.30 22.38
CA ASP A 315 3.26 43.22 23.26
C ASP A 315 3.72 42.56 24.58
N SER A 316 3.35 41.30 24.80
CA SER A 316 3.83 40.54 25.98
C SER A 316 5.16 39.83 25.68
N ASP A 317 5.84 39.32 26.73
CA ASP A 317 7.00 38.46 26.57
C ASP A 317 6.66 37.26 25.65
N ASN A 318 7.57 36.91 24.75
CA ASN A 318 7.41 35.76 23.88
C ASN A 318 7.31 34.47 24.71
N VAL A 319 6.28 33.67 24.43
CA VAL A 319 6.02 32.42 25.12
C VAL A 319 5.89 31.25 24.15
N ILE A 320 6.33 30.06 24.55
CA ILE A 320 6.32 28.86 23.74
C ILE A 320 5.82 27.66 24.56
N VAL A 321 5.04 26.80 23.94
CA VAL A 321 4.65 25.48 24.48
C VAL A 321 5.42 24.43 23.68
N ILE A 322 6.00 23.46 24.36
CA ILE A 322 6.80 22.40 23.74
C ILE A 322 6.11 21.04 23.92
N ASP A 323 6.43 20.10 23.08
CA ASP A 323 5.94 18.74 23.23
C ASP A 323 6.81 17.90 24.20
N SER A 324 6.30 16.72 24.54
CA SER A 324 6.99 15.78 25.44
C SER A 324 8.29 15.23 24.87
N VAL A 325 8.44 15.17 23.54
CA VAL A 325 9.69 14.73 22.88
C VAL A 325 10.76 15.79 23.05
N MET A 326 10.43 17.06 22.79
CA MET A 326 11.35 18.17 22.99
C MET A 326 11.78 18.27 24.46
N ALA A 327 10.83 18.16 25.39
CA ALA A 327 11.12 18.20 26.82
C ALA A 327 12.09 17.08 27.25
N LYS A 328 11.87 15.84 26.81
CA LYS A 328 12.75 14.71 27.14
C LYS A 328 14.13 14.81 26.48
N THR A 329 14.21 15.28 25.26
CA THR A 329 15.46 15.30 24.49
C THR A 329 16.39 16.44 24.91
N TYR A 330 15.85 17.64 25.14
CA TYR A 330 16.63 18.84 25.36
C TYR A 330 16.67 19.31 26.82
N PHE A 331 15.79 18.79 27.67
CA PHE A 331 15.76 19.11 29.12
C PHE A 331 15.80 17.84 29.98
N PRO A 332 16.73 16.89 29.74
CA PRO A 332 16.77 15.63 30.49
C PRO A 332 16.97 15.89 31.99
N GLY A 333 16.03 15.43 32.82
CA GLY A 333 16.11 15.58 34.29
C GLY A 333 15.93 17.01 34.81
N ARG A 334 15.55 17.96 33.96
CA ARG A 334 15.30 19.36 34.33
C ARG A 334 13.87 19.77 34.06
N ASN A 335 13.32 20.67 34.84
CA ASN A 335 12.04 21.28 34.54
C ASN A 335 12.18 22.24 33.35
N PRO A 336 11.50 22.01 32.22
CA PRO A 336 11.56 22.90 31.05
C PRO A 336 10.78 24.21 31.27
N ILE A 337 9.81 24.24 32.20
CA ILE A 337 8.98 25.44 32.44
C ILE A 337 9.86 26.58 32.97
N GLY A 338 9.70 27.75 32.34
CA GLY A 338 10.49 28.95 32.66
C GLY A 338 11.84 29.02 31.94
N GLN A 339 12.30 27.95 31.28
CA GLN A 339 13.52 27.98 30.45
C GLN A 339 13.27 28.74 29.15
N PHE A 340 14.36 29.13 28.49
CA PHE A 340 14.30 29.89 27.26
C PHE A 340 14.70 29.04 26.04
N ILE A 341 14.04 29.31 24.93
CA ILE A 341 14.33 28.74 23.60
C ILE A 341 14.43 29.92 22.63
N THR A 342 15.52 29.97 21.87
CA THR A 342 15.71 30.99 20.84
C THR A 342 15.44 30.42 19.46
N MET A 343 14.66 31.11 18.64
CA MET A 343 14.36 30.79 17.25
C MET A 343 14.94 31.88 16.34
N SER A 344 15.47 31.49 15.18
CA SER A 344 16.16 32.43 14.28
C SER A 344 15.28 33.59 13.77
N ILE A 345 13.99 33.32 13.56
CA ILE A 345 13.03 34.27 12.94
C ILE A 345 12.17 35.03 13.96
N TRP A 346 12.15 34.58 15.23
CA TRP A 346 11.22 35.11 16.23
C TRP A 346 11.94 35.63 17.49
N GLY A 347 13.18 35.21 17.69
CA GLY A 347 13.95 35.55 18.89
C GLY A 347 13.71 34.55 20.04
N THR A 348 13.92 35.04 21.27
CA THR A 348 13.86 34.20 22.47
C THR A 348 12.46 34.18 23.04
N ALA A 349 11.99 32.97 23.39
CA ALA A 349 10.69 32.73 24.01
C ALA A 349 10.84 31.89 25.27
N ARG A 350 9.98 32.13 26.27
CA ARG A 350 9.95 31.39 27.53
C ARG A 350 9.01 30.19 27.44
N VAL A 351 9.46 29.03 27.84
CA VAL A 351 8.65 27.83 27.90
C VAL A 351 7.60 27.96 29.02
N ILE A 352 6.31 27.88 28.67
CA ILE A 352 5.21 28.04 29.63
C ILE A 352 4.40 26.75 29.82
N GLY A 353 4.52 25.78 28.91
CA GLY A 353 3.78 24.52 28.95
C GLY A 353 4.51 23.40 28.24
N VAL A 354 4.19 22.18 28.66
CA VAL A 354 4.58 20.93 28.00
C VAL A 354 3.32 20.15 27.69
N VAL A 355 3.16 19.73 26.44
CA VAL A 355 2.00 18.98 25.96
C VAL A 355 2.39 17.61 25.44
N GLY A 356 1.38 16.74 25.22
CA GLY A 356 1.58 15.47 24.52
C GLY A 356 2.13 15.66 23.13
N HIS A 357 2.89 14.68 22.63
CA HIS A 357 3.40 14.72 21.27
C HIS A 357 2.28 14.40 20.26
N ILE A 358 2.19 15.17 19.18
CA ILE A 358 1.25 14.96 18.07
C ILE A 358 2.00 14.34 16.90
N ARG A 359 1.49 13.25 16.31
CA ARG A 359 2.05 12.67 15.07
C ARG A 359 1.74 13.59 13.90
N HIS A 360 2.78 14.15 13.27
CA HIS A 360 2.62 15.17 12.25
C HIS A 360 2.71 14.63 10.82
N ALA A 361 3.77 13.91 10.48
CA ALA A 361 4.05 13.53 9.09
C ALA A 361 3.22 12.33 8.61
N GLY A 362 2.75 11.49 9.54
CA GLY A 362 1.91 10.32 9.30
C GLY A 362 1.74 9.50 10.57
N LEU A 363 0.71 8.69 10.64
CA LEU A 363 0.51 7.80 11.80
C LEU A 363 1.64 6.76 11.92
N GLY A 364 2.23 6.36 10.79
CA GLY A 364 3.31 5.38 10.71
C GLY A 364 4.71 5.95 10.69
N ASP A 365 4.83 7.25 10.80
CA ASP A 365 6.13 7.88 10.76
C ASP A 365 6.81 7.75 12.13
N ASP A 366 8.01 7.16 12.15
CA ASP A 366 8.86 7.06 13.33
C ASP A 366 9.46 8.41 13.76
N THR A 367 8.94 9.52 13.21
CA THR A 367 9.28 10.88 13.62
C THR A 367 8.83 11.23 15.05
N MET A 368 8.52 10.24 15.87
CA MET A 368 8.46 10.37 17.33
C MET A 368 9.76 10.95 17.94
N THR A 369 10.77 11.16 17.11
CA THR A 369 12.02 11.80 17.49
C THR A 369 12.09 13.28 17.16
N GLN A 370 11.14 13.81 16.36
CA GLN A 370 11.16 15.21 15.96
C GLN A 370 10.51 16.10 17.03
N PRO A 371 11.28 17.01 17.64
CA PRO A 371 10.75 17.93 18.64
C PRO A 371 9.73 18.89 18.01
N GLN A 372 8.67 19.19 18.73
CA GLN A 372 7.63 20.10 18.31
C GLN A 372 7.49 21.26 19.29
N ALA A 373 7.20 22.42 18.73
CA ALA A 373 6.92 23.61 19.51
C ALA A 373 5.71 24.34 18.93
N TYR A 374 4.95 24.92 19.82
CA TYR A 374 3.76 25.72 19.54
C TYR A 374 4.03 27.15 19.95
N ALA A 375 3.69 28.09 19.09
CA ALA A 375 3.84 29.52 19.33
C ALA A 375 2.51 30.24 19.07
N PRO A 376 2.15 31.28 19.85
CA PRO A 376 0.90 31.97 19.67
C PRO A 376 0.92 32.83 18.40
N LEU A 377 -0.14 32.74 17.58
CA LEU A 377 -0.31 33.52 16.36
C LEU A 377 -0.24 35.04 16.61
N SER A 378 -0.68 35.50 17.80
CA SER A 378 -0.57 36.89 18.22
C SER A 378 0.84 37.42 18.21
N GLN A 379 1.84 36.58 18.51
CA GLN A 379 3.27 36.90 18.58
C GLN A 379 4.03 36.59 17.27
N PHE A 380 3.34 36.19 16.19
CA PHE A 380 4.04 35.98 14.92
C PHE A 380 4.73 37.25 14.43
N PRO A 381 5.98 37.17 13.90
CA PRO A 381 6.71 38.32 13.42
C PRO A 381 5.90 39.19 12.45
N VAL A 382 6.04 40.51 12.58
CA VAL A 382 5.29 41.47 11.76
C VAL A 382 5.51 41.27 10.27
N VAL A 383 6.73 40.92 9.89
CA VAL A 383 7.07 40.56 8.51
C VAL A 383 6.40 39.23 8.17
N GLY A 384 5.42 39.24 7.28
CA GLY A 384 4.70 38.05 6.80
C GLY A 384 3.36 37.77 7.47
N VAL A 385 2.89 38.60 8.41
CA VAL A 385 1.56 38.44 9.06
C VAL A 385 0.44 38.32 8.03
N THR A 386 0.40 39.18 7.01
CA THR A 386 -0.63 39.14 5.97
C THR A 386 -0.64 37.82 5.20
N ALA A 387 0.54 37.33 4.81
CA ALA A 387 0.66 36.05 4.11
C ALA A 387 0.26 34.88 5.00
N LEU A 388 0.68 34.87 6.27
CA LEU A 388 0.31 33.83 7.23
C LEU A 388 -1.20 33.75 7.42
N TYR A 389 -1.84 34.88 7.75
CA TYR A 389 -3.27 34.91 8.06
C TYR A 389 -4.16 34.63 6.84
N SER A 390 -3.66 34.81 5.61
CA SER A 390 -4.37 34.41 4.39
C SER A 390 -4.39 32.88 4.19
N GLY A 391 -3.52 32.14 4.87
CA GLY A 391 -3.37 30.68 4.73
C GLY A 391 -3.74 29.85 5.96
N LEU A 392 -4.29 30.47 7.01
CA LEU A 392 -4.62 29.76 8.24
C LEU A 392 -5.78 28.77 8.04
N THR A 393 -5.66 27.63 8.72
CA THR A 393 -6.74 26.64 8.82
C THR A 393 -7.43 26.82 10.16
N VAL A 394 -8.75 26.86 10.14
CA VAL A 394 -9.58 26.79 11.34
C VAL A 394 -9.83 25.34 11.69
N VAL A 395 -9.65 24.99 12.96
CA VAL A 395 -10.00 23.70 13.54
C VAL A 395 -11.17 23.93 14.49
N ALA A 396 -12.27 23.24 14.29
CA ALA A 396 -13.46 23.38 15.13
C ALA A 396 -13.93 22.01 15.62
N ARG A 397 -14.28 21.95 16.91
CA ARG A 397 -14.90 20.77 17.52
C ARG A 397 -16.41 20.93 17.54
N THR A 398 -17.10 19.96 16.93
CA THR A 398 -18.57 19.99 16.83
C THR A 398 -19.15 18.58 16.70
N HIS A 399 -20.27 18.31 17.35
CA HIS A 399 -21.03 17.06 17.17
C HIS A 399 -21.99 17.11 15.95
N LEU A 400 -22.11 18.27 15.30
CA LEU A 400 -22.97 18.43 14.14
C LEU A 400 -22.34 17.83 12.88
N GLN A 401 -23.16 17.34 11.98
CA GLN A 401 -22.69 16.89 10.67
C GLN A 401 -22.17 18.07 9.86
N THR A 402 -21.08 17.87 9.13
CA THR A 402 -20.42 18.91 8.31
C THR A 402 -21.40 19.60 7.36
N ALA A 403 -22.30 18.83 6.72
CA ALA A 403 -23.29 19.38 5.80
C ALA A 403 -24.28 20.35 6.46
N SER A 404 -24.63 20.14 7.74
CA SER A 404 -25.60 21.00 8.47
C SER A 404 -24.96 22.26 9.03
N ILE A 405 -23.66 22.23 9.36
CA ILE A 405 -22.96 23.38 9.94
C ILE A 405 -22.34 24.29 8.88
N LEU A 406 -22.09 23.79 7.66
CA LEU A 406 -21.42 24.54 6.59
C LEU A 406 -22.11 25.85 6.23
N PRO A 407 -23.44 25.94 6.08
CA PRO A 407 -24.12 27.23 5.81
C PRO A 407 -23.92 28.25 6.93
N GLN A 408 -23.89 27.81 8.18
CA GLN A 408 -23.68 28.68 9.35
C GLN A 408 -22.23 29.19 9.41
N LEU A 409 -21.25 28.32 9.08
CA LEU A 409 -19.85 28.72 8.95
C LEU A 409 -19.67 29.75 7.83
N GLN A 410 -20.30 29.54 6.67
CA GLN A 410 -20.27 30.49 5.56
C GLN A 410 -20.85 31.84 5.97
N ALA A 411 -22.00 31.85 6.65
CA ALA A 411 -22.62 33.10 7.15
C ALA A 411 -21.72 33.81 8.18
N ALA A 412 -21.04 33.07 9.07
CA ALA A 412 -20.14 33.64 10.06
C ALA A 412 -18.89 34.28 9.43
N VAL A 413 -18.40 33.74 8.32
CA VAL A 413 -17.24 34.28 7.59
C VAL A 413 -17.65 35.44 6.69
N SER A 414 -18.74 35.34 5.91
CA SER A 414 -19.18 36.34 4.95
C SER A 414 -19.69 37.64 5.57
N GLY A 415 -19.82 37.73 6.88
CA GLY A 415 -20.40 38.90 7.59
C GLY A 415 -19.64 40.22 7.44
N GLN A 416 -18.52 40.29 6.77
CA GLN A 416 -17.77 41.51 6.47
C GLN A 416 -17.53 41.75 4.96
N ASN A 417 -17.52 40.71 4.15
CA ASN A 417 -17.37 40.78 2.70
C ASN A 417 -17.96 39.54 2.06
N ASP A 418 -18.95 39.69 1.19
CA ASP A 418 -19.61 38.57 0.45
C ASP A 418 -18.67 37.73 -0.44
N LYS A 419 -17.38 38.02 -0.43
CA LYS A 419 -16.36 37.40 -1.31
C LYS A 419 -15.40 36.44 -0.60
N GLU A 420 -15.54 36.20 0.68
CA GLU A 420 -14.62 35.36 1.43
C GLU A 420 -15.11 33.89 1.47
N PRO A 421 -14.57 33.02 0.60
CA PRO A 421 -15.02 31.65 0.55
C PRO A 421 -14.44 30.83 1.71
N ILE A 422 -15.24 29.90 2.22
CA ILE A 422 -14.74 28.76 2.97
C ILE A 422 -14.39 27.66 1.97
N TYR A 423 -13.22 27.08 2.08
CA TYR A 423 -12.76 26.01 1.21
C TYR A 423 -11.98 24.96 1.99
N ASP A 424 -11.72 23.81 1.36
CA ASP A 424 -10.97 22.69 1.94
C ASP A 424 -11.59 22.19 3.26
N VAL A 425 -12.93 22.07 3.26
CA VAL A 425 -13.68 21.60 4.44
C VAL A 425 -13.56 20.08 4.54
N GLN A 426 -12.93 19.61 5.59
CA GLN A 426 -12.65 18.18 5.82
C GLN A 426 -12.86 17.83 7.28
N THR A 427 -13.26 16.59 7.55
CA THR A 427 -13.16 16.07 8.91
C THR A 427 -11.73 15.64 9.21
N MET A 428 -11.35 15.62 10.48
CA MET A 428 -10.02 15.10 10.86
C MET A 428 -9.87 13.61 10.48
N GLN A 429 -10.97 12.87 10.44
CA GLN A 429 -10.99 11.48 9.98
C GLN A 429 -10.68 11.37 8.47
N ASP A 430 -11.14 12.32 7.65
CA ASP A 430 -10.80 12.38 6.23
C ASP A 430 -9.29 12.64 6.06
N ILE A 431 -8.73 13.60 6.81
CA ILE A 431 -7.29 13.91 6.77
C ILE A 431 -6.46 12.69 7.18
N ILE A 432 -6.85 11.97 8.23
CA ILE A 432 -6.21 10.72 8.65
C ILE A 432 -6.32 9.68 7.52
N SER A 433 -7.49 9.53 6.93
CA SER A 433 -7.72 8.60 5.82
C SER A 433 -6.86 8.93 4.61
N ASP A 434 -6.78 10.21 4.26
CA ASP A 434 -5.97 10.71 3.13
C ASP A 434 -4.47 10.52 3.37
N SER A 435 -4.00 10.74 4.60
CA SER A 435 -2.61 10.51 4.96
C SER A 435 -2.17 9.05 4.74
N MET A 436 -3.10 8.11 4.86
CA MET A 436 -2.86 6.66 4.66
C MET A 436 -3.07 6.18 3.22
N THR A 437 -3.51 7.04 2.30
CA THR A 437 -3.81 6.63 0.92
C THR A 437 -2.59 6.03 0.23
N ARG A 438 -1.38 6.54 0.52
CA ARG A 438 -0.12 6.00 0.00
C ARG A 438 0.14 4.55 0.42
N GLN A 439 -0.33 4.13 1.59
CA GLN A 439 -0.16 2.76 2.11
C GLN A 439 -1.34 1.85 1.73
N ARG A 440 -2.56 2.40 1.62
CA ARG A 440 -3.77 1.64 1.25
C ARG A 440 -3.74 1.16 -0.20
N PHE A 441 -3.24 1.97 -1.13
CA PHE A 441 -3.21 1.61 -2.54
C PHE A 441 -2.38 0.34 -2.82
N PRO A 442 -1.10 0.24 -2.38
CA PRO A 442 -0.32 -0.98 -2.51
C PRO A 442 -0.97 -2.19 -1.81
N MET A 443 -1.56 -2.00 -0.63
CA MET A 443 -2.26 -3.07 0.10
C MET A 443 -3.42 -3.65 -0.71
N VAL A 444 -4.30 -2.81 -1.25
CA VAL A 444 -5.47 -3.25 -2.03
C VAL A 444 -5.03 -4.00 -3.28
N LEU A 445 -4.05 -3.47 -4.03
CA LEU A 445 -3.53 -4.12 -5.22
C LEU A 445 -2.85 -5.45 -4.90
N LEU A 446 -1.98 -5.49 -3.89
CA LEU A 446 -1.29 -6.72 -3.51
C LEU A 446 -2.28 -7.76 -2.98
N SER A 447 -3.32 -7.35 -2.25
CA SER A 447 -4.39 -8.25 -1.80
C SER A 447 -5.18 -8.83 -2.97
N ALA A 448 -5.49 -8.03 -3.99
CA ALA A 448 -6.13 -8.50 -5.21
C ALA A 448 -5.22 -9.52 -5.95
N PHE A 449 -3.92 -9.21 -6.11
CA PHE A 449 -2.97 -10.13 -6.73
C PHE A 449 -2.81 -11.42 -5.94
N ALA A 450 -2.77 -11.36 -4.61
CA ALA A 450 -2.71 -12.53 -3.74
C ALA A 450 -3.97 -13.40 -3.87
N GLY A 451 -5.15 -12.77 -3.96
CA GLY A 451 -6.42 -13.46 -4.22
C GLY A 451 -6.43 -14.17 -5.58
N PHE A 452 -6.00 -13.48 -6.64
CA PHE A 452 -5.86 -14.09 -7.96
C PHE A 452 -4.82 -15.22 -7.98
N ALA A 453 -3.68 -15.03 -7.31
CA ALA A 453 -2.66 -16.07 -7.18
C ALA A 453 -3.21 -17.30 -6.48
N LEU A 454 -3.98 -17.15 -5.40
CA LEU A 454 -4.61 -18.25 -4.68
C LEU A 454 -5.62 -19.01 -5.55
N LEU A 455 -6.44 -18.30 -6.32
CA LEU A 455 -7.38 -18.92 -7.28
C LEU A 455 -6.63 -19.69 -8.36
N LEU A 456 -5.61 -19.08 -8.96
CA LEU A 456 -4.79 -19.72 -9.99
C LEU A 456 -4.03 -20.94 -9.45
N ALA A 457 -3.49 -20.87 -8.23
CA ALA A 457 -2.81 -21.99 -7.58
C ALA A 457 -3.78 -23.15 -7.30
N SER A 458 -5.00 -22.85 -6.86
CA SER A 458 -6.05 -23.85 -6.66
C SER A 458 -6.45 -24.51 -7.96
N LEU A 459 -6.62 -23.75 -9.04
CA LEU A 459 -6.93 -24.27 -10.38
C LEU A 459 -5.79 -25.15 -10.93
N GLY A 460 -4.53 -24.73 -10.73
CA GLY A 460 -3.37 -25.52 -11.14
C GLY A 460 -3.28 -26.84 -10.41
N THR A 461 -3.48 -26.84 -9.10
CA THR A 461 -3.53 -28.08 -8.30
C THR A 461 -4.66 -28.98 -8.75
N TYR A 462 -5.86 -28.42 -8.93
CA TYR A 462 -7.00 -29.17 -9.46
C TYR A 462 -6.69 -29.82 -10.80
N ALA A 463 -6.09 -29.07 -11.74
CA ALA A 463 -5.78 -29.57 -13.09
C ALA A 463 -4.77 -30.72 -13.06
N VAL A 464 -3.69 -30.58 -12.28
CA VAL A 464 -2.64 -31.61 -12.18
C VAL A 464 -3.16 -32.86 -11.49
N ILE A 465 -3.89 -32.73 -10.39
CA ILE A 465 -4.49 -33.89 -9.70
C ILE A 465 -5.56 -34.57 -10.54
N SER A 466 -6.43 -33.80 -11.20
CA SER A 466 -7.44 -34.40 -12.13
C SER A 466 -6.77 -35.18 -13.24
N TYR A 467 -5.72 -34.62 -13.84
CA TYR A 467 -4.97 -35.32 -14.89
C TYR A 467 -4.27 -36.57 -14.38
N SER A 468 -3.60 -36.52 -13.22
CA SER A 468 -2.98 -37.69 -12.58
C SER A 468 -3.99 -38.80 -12.32
N MET A 469 -5.19 -38.45 -11.87
CA MET A 469 -6.25 -39.42 -11.63
C MET A 469 -6.76 -40.06 -12.92
N THR A 470 -6.93 -39.29 -14.00
CA THR A 470 -7.35 -39.80 -15.31
C THR A 470 -6.35 -40.80 -15.88
N GLN A 471 -5.04 -40.55 -15.72
CA GLN A 471 -4.01 -41.48 -16.15
C GLN A 471 -3.96 -42.79 -15.35
N ARG A 472 -4.34 -42.72 -14.07
CA ARG A 472 -4.35 -43.91 -13.17
C ARG A 472 -5.70 -44.58 -13.04
N THR A 473 -6.68 -44.22 -13.92
CA THR A 473 -8.06 -44.76 -13.83
C THR A 473 -8.10 -46.28 -13.88
N ALA A 474 -7.32 -46.90 -14.79
CA ALA A 474 -7.24 -48.36 -14.90
C ALA A 474 -6.64 -49.01 -13.64
N GLU A 475 -5.54 -48.44 -13.12
CA GLU A 475 -4.89 -48.90 -11.87
C GLU A 475 -5.84 -48.82 -10.67
N ILE A 476 -6.57 -47.67 -10.54
CA ILE A 476 -7.57 -47.47 -9.49
C ILE A 476 -8.72 -48.45 -9.65
N GLY A 477 -9.18 -48.68 -10.89
CA GLY A 477 -10.21 -49.66 -11.22
C GLY A 477 -9.84 -51.08 -10.79
N ILE A 478 -8.63 -51.54 -11.12
CA ILE A 478 -8.10 -52.85 -10.72
C ILE A 478 -8.02 -52.96 -9.19
N ARG A 479 -7.51 -51.94 -8.51
CA ARG A 479 -7.44 -51.93 -7.04
C ARG A 479 -8.81 -51.98 -6.38
N MET A 480 -9.81 -51.30 -6.95
CA MET A 480 -11.18 -51.32 -6.46
C MET A 480 -11.86 -52.67 -6.73
N ALA A 481 -11.60 -53.27 -7.89
CA ALA A 481 -12.08 -54.62 -8.21
C ALA A 481 -11.48 -55.68 -7.24
N LEU A 482 -10.25 -55.46 -6.77
CA LEU A 482 -9.57 -56.30 -5.77
C LEU A 482 -9.97 -55.97 -4.31
N GLY A 483 -11.01 -55.15 -4.09
CA GLY A 483 -11.56 -54.85 -2.76
C GLY A 483 -10.98 -53.66 -2.05
N ALA A 484 -10.24 -52.75 -2.72
CA ALA A 484 -9.78 -51.54 -2.11
C ALA A 484 -10.92 -50.60 -1.70
N GLN A 485 -10.95 -50.17 -0.44
CA GLN A 485 -11.97 -49.25 0.07
C GLN A 485 -11.87 -47.88 -0.61
N ARG A 486 -13.01 -47.28 -0.94
CA ARG A 486 -13.11 -45.92 -1.53
C ARG A 486 -12.37 -44.86 -0.74
N ASN A 487 -12.38 -44.96 0.60
CA ASN A 487 -11.66 -44.05 1.48
C ASN A 487 -10.13 -44.13 1.33
N ARG A 488 -9.56 -45.25 0.92
CA ARG A 488 -8.13 -45.40 0.66
C ARG A 488 -7.72 -44.59 -0.58
N VAL A 489 -8.54 -44.67 -1.64
CA VAL A 489 -8.34 -43.86 -2.86
C VAL A 489 -8.44 -42.37 -2.54
N PHE A 490 -9.45 -41.95 -1.77
CA PHE A 490 -9.64 -40.57 -1.36
C PHE A 490 -8.42 -40.02 -0.59
N ARG A 491 -7.99 -40.76 0.43
CA ARG A 491 -6.79 -40.36 1.21
C ARG A 491 -5.51 -40.30 0.37
N MET A 492 -5.35 -41.17 -0.61
CA MET A 492 -4.22 -41.16 -1.53
C MET A 492 -4.18 -39.85 -2.33
N VAL A 493 -5.29 -39.42 -2.89
CA VAL A 493 -5.40 -38.17 -3.67
C VAL A 493 -5.15 -36.95 -2.80
N LEU A 494 -5.76 -36.88 -1.62
CA LEU A 494 -5.52 -35.78 -0.68
C LEU A 494 -4.07 -35.73 -0.20
N ARG A 495 -3.42 -36.88 0.02
CA ARG A 495 -2.02 -36.94 0.40
C ARG A 495 -1.10 -36.40 -0.70
N GLU A 496 -1.39 -36.73 -1.97
CA GLU A 496 -0.63 -36.19 -3.11
C GLU A 496 -0.75 -34.65 -3.19
N GLY A 497 -1.98 -34.12 -3.09
CA GLY A 497 -2.21 -32.67 -3.02
C GLY A 497 -1.57 -31.99 -1.82
N ALA A 498 -1.62 -32.63 -0.62
CA ALA A 498 -0.99 -32.12 0.58
C ALA A 498 0.55 -32.06 0.44
N GLN A 499 1.17 -33.07 -0.16
CA GLN A 499 2.62 -33.08 -0.39
C GLN A 499 3.07 -31.94 -1.30
N LEU A 500 2.31 -31.64 -2.37
CA LEU A 500 2.58 -30.52 -3.26
C LEU A 500 2.42 -29.18 -2.53
N ALA A 501 1.36 -29.03 -1.73
CA ALA A 501 1.12 -27.82 -0.95
C ALA A 501 2.20 -27.60 0.11
N ILE A 502 2.59 -28.65 0.87
CA ILE A 502 3.63 -28.55 1.88
C ILE A 502 4.99 -28.21 1.24
N GLY A 503 5.34 -28.86 0.11
CA GLY A 503 6.54 -28.50 -0.64
C GLY A 503 6.57 -27.04 -1.07
N GLY A 504 5.47 -26.52 -1.59
CA GLY A 504 5.31 -25.12 -1.97
C GLY A 504 5.37 -24.19 -0.76
N VAL A 505 4.73 -24.55 0.35
CA VAL A 505 4.79 -23.77 1.61
C VAL A 505 6.22 -23.68 2.15
N LEU A 506 6.97 -24.78 2.17
CA LEU A 506 8.35 -24.77 2.66
C LEU A 506 9.24 -23.86 1.82
N ILE A 507 9.19 -23.98 0.49
CA ILE A 507 9.97 -23.12 -0.40
C ILE A 507 9.51 -21.67 -0.31
N GLY A 508 8.19 -21.44 -0.31
CA GLY A 508 7.59 -20.11 -0.21
C GLY A 508 7.91 -19.42 1.12
N MET A 509 7.98 -20.19 2.22
CA MET A 509 8.38 -19.68 3.55
C MET A 509 9.81 -19.15 3.53
N VAL A 510 10.75 -19.92 2.97
CA VAL A 510 12.15 -19.49 2.82
C VAL A 510 12.23 -18.24 1.95
N ALA A 511 11.53 -18.23 0.81
CA ALA A 511 11.50 -17.07 -0.08
C ALA A 511 10.89 -15.83 0.59
N ALA A 512 9.78 -15.97 1.33
CA ALA A 512 9.15 -14.89 2.07
C ALA A 512 10.06 -14.31 3.16
N LEU A 513 10.81 -15.16 3.87
CA LEU A 513 11.76 -14.70 4.90
C LEU A 513 12.96 -13.96 4.28
N ILE A 514 13.48 -14.43 3.15
CA ILE A 514 14.57 -13.76 2.42
C ILE A 514 14.10 -12.40 1.91
N LEU A 515 12.96 -12.38 1.23
CA LEU A 515 12.39 -11.16 0.70
C LEU A 515 12.03 -10.17 1.82
N GLY A 516 11.47 -10.67 2.91
CA GLY A 516 11.14 -9.86 4.08
C GLY A 516 12.37 -9.21 4.71
N ARG A 517 13.51 -9.95 4.81
CA ARG A 517 14.78 -9.37 5.27
C ARG A 517 15.32 -8.32 4.30
N ALA A 518 15.26 -8.57 2.99
CA ALA A 518 15.68 -7.60 1.99
C ALA A 518 14.83 -6.32 2.06
N LEU A 519 13.52 -6.46 2.31
CA LEU A 519 12.58 -5.34 2.42
C LEU A 519 12.65 -4.62 3.77
N SER A 520 13.12 -5.25 4.84
CA SER A 520 13.28 -4.61 6.15
C SER A 520 14.31 -3.47 6.14
N SER A 521 15.22 -3.46 5.16
CA SER A 521 16.10 -2.31 4.89
C SER A 521 15.35 -1.08 4.34
N PHE A 522 14.09 -1.25 3.91
CA PHE A 522 13.18 -0.21 3.41
C PHE A 522 12.03 0.00 4.41
N SER A 523 12.37 0.44 5.62
CA SER A 523 11.49 0.51 6.81
C SER A 523 10.19 1.30 6.65
N HIS A 524 10.05 2.11 5.59
CA HIS A 524 8.90 3.00 5.38
C HIS A 524 7.59 2.29 4.97
N LEU A 525 7.62 1.00 4.58
CA LEU A 525 6.44 0.28 4.10
C LEU A 525 5.75 -0.58 5.17
N LEU A 526 6.47 -0.98 6.21
CA LEU A 526 5.95 -1.87 7.26
C LEU A 526 6.04 -1.17 8.62
N TYR A 527 4.90 -0.77 9.17
CA TYR A 527 4.82 -0.17 10.50
C TYR A 527 4.48 -1.23 11.54
N GLY A 528 5.27 -1.31 12.61
CA GLY A 528 4.97 -2.16 13.77
C GLY A 528 5.02 -3.68 13.53
N VAL A 529 5.24 -4.12 12.28
CA VAL A 529 5.20 -5.54 11.90
C VAL A 529 6.57 -6.01 11.44
N ARG A 530 7.06 -7.11 12.02
CA ARG A 530 8.29 -7.76 11.53
C ARG A 530 7.99 -8.59 10.28
N ALA A 531 8.83 -8.49 9.26
CA ALA A 531 8.70 -9.25 8.02
C ALA A 531 8.61 -10.78 8.21
N GLY A 532 9.11 -11.31 9.32
CA GLY A 532 9.06 -12.72 9.71
C GLY A 532 7.99 -13.02 10.78
N ASP A 533 6.87 -12.28 10.84
CA ASP A 533 5.83 -12.53 11.82
C ASP A 533 5.28 -13.96 11.75
N PRO A 534 5.50 -14.80 12.78
CA PRO A 534 5.17 -16.22 12.73
C PRO A 534 3.66 -16.48 12.64
N ILE A 535 2.85 -15.59 13.21
CA ILE A 535 1.39 -15.74 13.20
C ILE A 535 0.86 -15.54 11.78
N THR A 536 1.32 -14.50 11.10
CA THR A 536 0.95 -14.21 9.70
C THR A 536 1.38 -15.34 8.78
N LEU A 537 2.62 -15.81 8.90
CA LEU A 537 3.15 -16.89 8.07
C LEU A 537 2.41 -18.22 8.31
N ALA A 538 2.07 -18.53 9.56
CA ALA A 538 1.29 -19.72 9.90
C ALA A 538 -0.14 -19.65 9.33
N ALA A 539 -0.82 -18.50 9.49
CA ALA A 539 -2.18 -18.31 8.97
C ALA A 539 -2.26 -18.42 7.44
N VAL A 540 -1.31 -17.79 6.74
CA VAL A 540 -1.21 -17.85 5.27
C VAL A 540 -0.88 -19.26 4.79
N SER A 541 0.02 -19.97 5.46
CA SER A 541 0.36 -21.36 5.16
C SER A 541 -0.84 -22.27 5.33
N LEU A 542 -1.59 -22.11 6.42
CA LEU A 542 -2.82 -22.90 6.67
C LEU A 542 -3.88 -22.60 5.62
N LEU A 543 -4.09 -21.34 5.25
CA LEU A 543 -5.02 -20.93 4.20
C LEU A 543 -4.67 -21.59 2.85
N LEU A 544 -3.38 -21.57 2.48
CA LEU A 544 -2.90 -22.14 1.21
C LEU A 544 -3.06 -23.66 1.18
N ILE A 545 -2.74 -24.35 2.29
CA ILE A 545 -2.94 -25.81 2.42
C ILE A 545 -4.44 -26.14 2.34
N ALA A 546 -5.29 -25.40 3.03
CA ALA A 546 -6.74 -25.60 3.00
C ALA A 546 -7.32 -25.41 1.59
N ALA A 547 -6.91 -24.35 0.88
CA ALA A 547 -7.32 -24.08 -0.50
C ALA A 547 -6.86 -25.20 -1.46
N SER A 548 -5.63 -25.70 -1.30
CA SER A 548 -5.11 -26.81 -2.07
C SER A 548 -5.89 -28.12 -1.83
N LEU A 549 -6.20 -28.44 -0.57
CA LEU A 549 -7.00 -29.61 -0.23
C LEU A 549 -8.43 -29.51 -0.76
N LEU A 550 -9.03 -28.33 -0.70
CA LEU A 550 -10.35 -28.07 -1.32
C LEU A 550 -10.31 -28.27 -2.84
N ALA A 551 -9.26 -27.81 -3.50
CA ALA A 551 -9.07 -28.04 -4.95
C ALA A 551 -8.94 -29.53 -5.29
N CYS A 552 -8.33 -30.33 -4.41
CA CYS A 552 -8.20 -31.79 -4.58
C CYS A 552 -9.51 -32.56 -4.29
N TYR A 553 -10.46 -31.97 -3.57
CA TYR A 553 -11.68 -32.64 -3.13
C TYR A 553 -12.54 -33.13 -4.32
N LEU A 554 -12.75 -32.28 -5.33
CA LEU A 554 -13.56 -32.64 -6.49
C LEU A 554 -12.96 -33.79 -7.32
N PRO A 555 -11.65 -33.79 -7.69
CA PRO A 555 -11.00 -34.93 -8.35
C PRO A 555 -11.05 -36.21 -7.51
N ALA A 556 -10.80 -36.08 -6.19
CA ALA A 556 -10.85 -37.23 -5.29
C ALA A 556 -12.24 -37.87 -5.23
N ARG A 557 -13.30 -37.04 -5.17
CA ARG A 557 -14.68 -37.52 -5.20
C ARG A 557 -15.07 -38.19 -6.53
N ARG A 558 -14.56 -37.68 -7.66
CA ARG A 558 -14.76 -38.30 -8.97
C ARG A 558 -14.07 -39.66 -9.06
N ALA A 559 -12.81 -39.74 -8.60
CA ALA A 559 -12.06 -40.99 -8.58
C ALA A 559 -12.72 -42.12 -7.76
N MET A 560 -13.37 -41.76 -6.62
CA MET A 560 -14.14 -42.75 -5.82
C MET A 560 -15.40 -43.28 -6.49
N ARG A 561 -15.95 -42.59 -7.49
CA ARG A 561 -17.18 -42.96 -8.20
C ARG A 561 -16.91 -43.69 -9.51
N THR A 562 -15.67 -43.95 -9.87
CA THR A 562 -15.30 -44.69 -11.08
C THR A 562 -15.79 -46.15 -10.96
N ASP A 563 -16.60 -46.58 -11.94
CA ASP A 563 -17.08 -47.95 -11.99
C ASP A 563 -15.93 -48.87 -12.45
N PRO A 564 -15.56 -49.90 -11.66
CA PRO A 564 -14.47 -50.82 -12.02
C PRO A 564 -14.70 -51.53 -13.37
N MET A 565 -15.97 -51.83 -13.73
CA MET A 565 -16.30 -52.50 -14.99
C MET A 565 -16.08 -51.61 -16.22
N ILE A 566 -16.34 -50.28 -16.08
CA ILE A 566 -16.09 -49.30 -17.14
C ILE A 566 -14.58 -49.05 -17.30
N ALA A 567 -13.85 -49.00 -16.17
CA ALA A 567 -12.42 -48.77 -16.16
C ALA A 567 -11.61 -49.89 -16.86
N LEU A 568 -12.10 -51.13 -16.84
CA LEU A 568 -11.48 -52.29 -17.49
C LEU A 568 -11.86 -52.44 -18.96
N ARG A 569 -12.91 -51.76 -19.44
CA ARG A 569 -13.45 -51.85 -20.81
C ARG A 569 -12.81 -50.84 -21.78
N HIS A 570 -12.01 -49.92 -21.30
CA HIS A 570 -11.36 -48.86 -22.05
C HIS A 570 -9.89 -49.18 -22.41
N GLU A 571 -9.54 -50.45 -22.69
CA GLU A 571 -8.30 -50.83 -23.38
C GLU A 571 -8.43 -50.78 -24.90
#